data_ec0c01fa5ab9ca826b8669b6b321bd44
#
_entry.id   ec0c01fa5ab9ca826b8669b6b321bd44
#
_cell.length_a   1.000
_cell.length_b   1.000
_cell.length_c   1.000
_cell.angle_alpha   90.00
_cell.angle_beta   90.00
_cell.angle_gamma   90.00
#
_symmetry.space_group_name_H-M   'P 1'
#
loop_
_entity.id
_entity.type
_entity.pdbx_description
1 polymer ?
#
loop_
_entity_poly.entity_id
_entity_poly.type
_entity_poly.pdbx_seq_one_letter_code
_entity_poly.pdbx_strand_id
1 'polypeptide(L)'
;MLILWTYVLIRRLAPPTDLRVWGAFLVMGFLNNAIPFSLMAWGQLHIETGLTSILNASTAIFAVITAALFLADERLTARKAIGVTVGFLGVSTAIGLDAFKDFDIRSLGQLAVIGGTISYALAGVWARKTLGHLKPQVAAAGMLTGASIVTIPAAWIVEGPISLALEPQTWAAIGYFAIVATAIAYILYYRVLALAGSGNAMLVTLLVAPVAIVLGAIVLGEALPLRAYTGFAILALGLLILDGRLVKPLQNRLRRA
;
A
#
# COMPACT_ATOMS: atom_id res chain seq x y z
N MET A 1 0.40 16.31 5.50
CA MET A 1 0.17 17.36 4.49
C MET A 1 1.15 18.52 4.66
N LEU A 2 1.11 19.29 5.75
CA LEU A 2 1.94 20.51 5.95
C LEU A 2 3.44 20.25 5.74
N ILE A 3 3.99 19.19 6.34
CA ILE A 3 5.41 18.81 6.24
C ILE A 3 5.84 18.64 4.77
N LEU A 4 5.02 18.01 3.94
CA LEU A 4 5.35 17.80 2.53
C LEU A 4 5.27 19.10 1.74
N TRP A 5 4.29 19.95 2.00
CA TRP A 5 4.24 21.28 1.35
C TRP A 5 5.41 22.16 1.77
N THR A 6 5.80 22.15 3.05
CA THR A 6 7.01 22.84 3.52
C THR A 6 8.24 22.32 2.78
N TYR A 7 8.37 20.99 2.62
CA TYR A 7 9.47 20.40 1.84
C TYR A 7 9.44 20.83 0.36
N VAL A 8 8.25 20.84 -0.28
CA VAL A 8 8.07 21.29 -1.66
C VAL A 8 8.52 22.74 -1.83
N LEU A 9 8.14 23.63 -0.88
CA LEU A 9 8.52 25.04 -0.89
C LEU A 9 10.03 25.25 -0.68
N ILE A 10 10.62 24.58 0.31
CA ILE A 10 12.08 24.64 0.58
C ILE A 10 12.87 24.20 -0.66
N ARG A 11 12.39 23.16 -1.35
CA ARG A 11 13.03 22.64 -2.58
C ARG A 11 12.65 23.45 -3.83
N ARG A 12 11.93 24.56 -3.67
CA ARG A 12 11.48 25.44 -4.77
C ARG A 12 10.78 24.67 -5.90
N LEU A 13 10.00 23.64 -5.53
CA LEU A 13 9.20 22.91 -6.50
C LEU A 13 7.90 23.69 -6.70
N ALA A 14 7.53 23.94 -7.97
CA ALA A 14 6.32 24.67 -8.27
C ALA A 14 5.07 23.82 -7.95
N PRO A 15 4.13 24.29 -7.11
CA PRO A 15 2.81 23.69 -6.98
C PRO A 15 2.06 23.76 -8.31
N PRO A 16 1.23 22.77 -8.65
CA PRO A 16 0.44 22.83 -9.87
C PRO A 16 -0.63 23.91 -9.78
N THR A 17 -0.78 24.67 -10.86
CA THR A 17 -1.79 25.75 -10.98
C THR A 17 -3.07 25.28 -11.66
N ASP A 18 -3.03 24.14 -12.36
CA ASP A 18 -4.18 23.58 -13.06
C ASP A 18 -5.17 22.93 -12.07
N LEU A 19 -6.42 23.38 -12.10
CA LEU A 19 -7.52 22.85 -11.30
C LEU A 19 -7.80 21.36 -11.58
N ARG A 20 -7.49 20.87 -12.79
CA ARG A 20 -7.62 19.44 -13.12
C ARG A 20 -6.69 18.60 -12.28
N VAL A 21 -5.48 19.08 -12.02
CA VAL A 21 -4.50 18.39 -11.16
C VAL A 21 -4.98 18.37 -9.71
N TRP A 22 -5.58 19.47 -9.23
CA TRP A 22 -6.19 19.49 -7.89
C TRP A 22 -7.38 18.55 -7.77
N GLY A 23 -8.22 18.45 -8.81
CA GLY A 23 -9.25 17.40 -8.90
C GLY A 23 -8.68 16.00 -8.87
N ALA A 24 -7.56 15.77 -9.57
CA ALA A 24 -6.86 14.48 -9.54
C ALA A 24 -6.27 14.15 -8.16
N PHE A 25 -5.77 15.14 -7.42
CA PHE A 25 -5.34 14.98 -6.03
C PHE A 25 -6.50 14.61 -5.10
N LEU A 26 -7.67 15.23 -5.28
CA LEU A 26 -8.86 14.91 -4.48
C LEU A 26 -9.27 13.45 -4.69
N VAL A 27 -9.38 13.01 -5.95
CA VAL A 27 -9.70 11.60 -6.27
C VAL A 27 -8.63 10.66 -5.73
N MET A 28 -7.35 11.02 -5.86
CA MET A 28 -6.25 10.22 -5.33
C MET A 28 -6.30 10.10 -3.80
N GLY A 29 -6.56 11.20 -3.09
CA GLY A 29 -6.75 11.22 -1.64
C GLY A 29 -7.92 10.36 -1.19
N PHE A 30 -9.00 10.36 -1.95
CA PHE A 30 -10.18 9.53 -1.69
C PHE A 30 -9.88 8.05 -1.90
N LEU A 31 -9.29 7.67 -3.05
CA LEU A 31 -8.99 6.28 -3.40
C LEU A 31 -7.86 5.68 -2.57
N ASN A 32 -6.84 6.46 -2.23
CA ASN A 32 -5.63 5.94 -1.56
C ASN A 32 -5.63 6.12 -0.04
N ASN A 33 -6.52 6.93 0.50
CA ASN A 33 -6.54 7.23 1.92
C ASN A 33 -7.95 7.09 2.52
N ALA A 34 -8.92 7.92 2.09
CA ALA A 34 -10.23 7.96 2.74
C ALA A 34 -10.95 6.62 2.68
N ILE A 35 -11.15 6.04 1.49
CA ILE A 35 -11.82 4.75 1.33
C ILE A 35 -11.07 3.62 2.05
N PRO A 36 -9.78 3.34 1.71
CA PRO A 36 -9.15 2.14 2.26
C PRO A 36 -8.94 2.23 3.76
N PHE A 37 -8.56 3.37 4.32
CA PHE A 37 -8.36 3.49 5.77
C PHE A 37 -9.68 3.35 6.53
N SER A 38 -10.77 3.96 6.05
CA SER A 38 -12.09 3.82 6.69
C SER A 38 -12.59 2.38 6.61
N LEU A 39 -12.50 1.74 5.44
CA LEU A 39 -12.97 0.37 5.26
C LEU A 39 -12.12 -0.64 6.04
N MET A 40 -10.80 -0.46 6.08
CA MET A 40 -9.91 -1.33 6.85
C MET A 40 -10.08 -1.13 8.35
N ALA A 41 -10.17 0.11 8.83
CA ALA A 41 -10.42 0.39 10.24
C ALA A 41 -11.76 -0.19 10.70
N TRP A 42 -12.81 0.00 9.91
CA TRP A 42 -14.12 -0.60 10.22
C TRP A 42 -14.10 -2.14 10.15
N GLY A 43 -13.44 -2.70 9.14
CA GLY A 43 -13.29 -4.15 8.99
C GLY A 43 -12.58 -4.78 10.19
N GLN A 44 -11.51 -4.15 10.69
CA GLN A 44 -10.74 -4.62 11.85
C GLN A 44 -11.53 -4.66 13.16
N LEU A 45 -12.67 -3.98 13.24
CA LEU A 45 -13.59 -4.12 14.38
C LEU A 45 -14.39 -5.43 14.34
N HIS A 46 -14.41 -6.12 13.20
CA HIS A 46 -15.27 -7.28 12.96
C HIS A 46 -14.49 -8.56 12.61
N ILE A 47 -13.20 -8.46 12.27
CA ILE A 47 -12.35 -9.59 11.90
C ILE A 47 -10.99 -9.51 12.58
N GLU A 48 -10.34 -10.66 12.72
CA GLU A 48 -9.02 -10.73 13.34
C GLU A 48 -7.92 -10.03 12.52
N THR A 49 -6.93 -9.49 13.22
CA THR A 49 -5.80 -8.77 12.63
C THR A 49 -5.00 -9.65 11.64
N GLY A 50 -4.87 -10.94 11.95
CA GLY A 50 -4.18 -11.88 11.05
C GLY A 50 -4.87 -12.00 9.70
N LEU A 51 -6.19 -12.21 9.70
CA LEU A 51 -6.97 -12.28 8.46
C LEU A 51 -6.98 -10.94 7.72
N THR A 52 -7.12 -9.82 8.45
CA THR A 52 -7.01 -8.47 7.85
C THR A 52 -5.69 -8.28 7.12
N SER A 53 -4.58 -8.71 7.72
CA SER A 53 -3.25 -8.59 7.12
C SER A 53 -3.10 -9.43 5.85
N ILE A 54 -3.66 -10.65 5.84
CA ILE A 54 -3.68 -11.51 4.65
C ILE A 54 -4.54 -10.87 3.55
N LEU A 55 -5.74 -10.42 3.89
CA LEU A 55 -6.63 -9.75 2.94
C LEU A 55 -5.97 -8.48 2.39
N ASN A 56 -5.28 -7.69 3.22
CA ASN A 56 -4.55 -6.51 2.76
C ASN A 56 -3.41 -6.87 1.77
N ALA A 57 -2.73 -7.99 1.96
CA ALA A 57 -1.70 -8.46 1.02
C ALA A 57 -2.27 -8.79 -0.38
N SER A 58 -3.59 -9.07 -0.49
CA SER A 58 -4.27 -9.26 -1.79
C SER A 58 -4.27 -7.99 -2.66
N THR A 59 -3.95 -6.82 -2.09
CA THR A 59 -3.73 -5.57 -2.84
C THR A 59 -2.77 -5.77 -4.01
N ALA A 60 -1.71 -6.57 -3.84
CA ALA A 60 -0.75 -6.85 -4.90
C ALA A 60 -1.38 -7.62 -6.08
N ILE A 61 -2.31 -8.53 -5.80
CA ILE A 61 -3.04 -9.29 -6.82
C ILE A 61 -3.94 -8.33 -7.60
N PHE A 62 -4.78 -7.56 -6.90
CA PHE A 62 -5.67 -6.59 -7.54
C PHE A 62 -4.89 -5.51 -8.30
N ALA A 63 -3.74 -5.05 -7.79
CA ALA A 63 -2.91 -4.06 -8.46
C ALA A 63 -2.37 -4.56 -9.81
N VAL A 64 -1.89 -5.81 -9.87
CA VAL A 64 -1.39 -6.38 -11.13
C VAL A 64 -2.54 -6.55 -12.14
N ILE A 65 -3.72 -6.97 -11.68
CA ILE A 65 -4.90 -7.12 -12.53
C ILE A 65 -5.37 -5.75 -13.04
N THR A 66 -5.57 -4.77 -12.15
CA THR A 66 -6.05 -3.43 -12.53
C THR A 66 -5.04 -2.70 -13.42
N ALA A 67 -3.74 -2.82 -13.14
CA ALA A 67 -2.70 -2.27 -14.00
C ALA A 67 -2.78 -2.86 -15.41
N ALA A 68 -2.93 -4.18 -15.54
CA ALA A 68 -3.04 -4.85 -16.84
C ALA A 68 -4.32 -4.47 -17.61
N LEU A 69 -5.42 -4.22 -16.89
CA LEU A 69 -6.70 -3.83 -17.51
C LEU A 69 -6.72 -2.36 -17.96
N PHE A 70 -6.09 -1.48 -17.19
CA PHE A 70 -6.25 -0.03 -17.39
C PHE A 70 -5.01 0.68 -17.92
N LEU A 71 -3.82 0.04 -17.93
CA LEU A 71 -2.57 0.62 -18.40
C LEU A 71 -2.02 -0.19 -19.58
N ALA A 72 -1.87 0.47 -20.74
CA ALA A 72 -1.44 -0.20 -21.97
C ALA A 72 0.01 -0.74 -21.91
N ASP A 73 0.85 -0.13 -21.05
CA ASP A 73 2.26 -0.48 -20.84
C ASP A 73 2.49 -1.55 -19.76
N GLU A 74 1.45 -1.88 -18.96
CA GLU A 74 1.54 -2.84 -17.85
C GLU A 74 0.73 -4.12 -18.13
N ARG A 75 1.24 -4.98 -19.00
CA ARG A 75 0.57 -6.24 -19.33
C ARG A 75 0.64 -7.29 -18.23
N LEU A 76 -0.43 -8.05 -18.07
CA LEU A 76 -0.44 -9.25 -17.23
C LEU A 76 0.37 -10.35 -17.93
N THR A 77 1.49 -10.73 -17.33
CA THR A 77 2.30 -11.85 -17.82
C THR A 77 2.19 -13.02 -16.85
N ALA A 78 2.38 -14.26 -17.35
CA ALA A 78 2.40 -15.45 -16.48
C ALA A 78 3.39 -15.28 -15.30
N ARG A 79 4.55 -14.64 -15.55
CA ARG A 79 5.53 -14.33 -14.53
C ARG A 79 4.96 -13.44 -13.43
N LYS A 80 4.25 -12.34 -13.78
CA LYS A 80 3.62 -11.45 -12.80
C LYS A 80 2.54 -12.19 -12.01
N ALA A 81 1.69 -12.96 -12.68
CA ALA A 81 0.63 -13.73 -12.03
C ALA A 81 1.20 -14.75 -11.05
N ILE A 82 2.15 -15.59 -11.47
CA ILE A 82 2.79 -16.60 -10.63
C ILE A 82 3.52 -15.94 -9.46
N GLY A 83 4.32 -14.91 -9.72
CA GLY A 83 5.12 -14.25 -8.68
C GLY A 83 4.26 -13.59 -7.61
N VAL A 84 3.17 -12.92 -7.97
CA VAL A 84 2.22 -12.31 -7.01
C VAL A 84 1.49 -13.38 -6.21
N THR A 85 1.04 -14.47 -6.87
CA THR A 85 0.38 -15.58 -6.18
C THR A 85 1.32 -16.25 -5.17
N VAL A 86 2.54 -16.55 -5.58
CA VAL A 86 3.56 -17.15 -4.67
C VAL A 86 3.88 -16.17 -3.52
N GLY A 87 4.03 -14.87 -3.80
CA GLY A 87 4.25 -13.86 -2.78
C GLY A 87 3.09 -13.78 -1.78
N PHE A 88 1.85 -13.80 -2.24
CA PHE A 88 0.65 -13.81 -1.41
C PHE A 88 0.60 -15.07 -0.52
N LEU A 89 0.88 -16.25 -1.08
CA LEU A 89 0.96 -17.49 -0.31
C LEU A 89 2.06 -17.43 0.75
N GLY A 90 3.21 -16.80 0.44
CA GLY A 90 4.28 -16.56 1.41
C GLY A 90 3.83 -15.72 2.59
N VAL A 91 3.15 -14.60 2.35
CA VAL A 91 2.58 -13.74 3.41
C VAL A 91 1.56 -14.52 4.23
N SER A 92 0.64 -15.24 3.57
CA SER A 92 -0.38 -16.05 4.23
C SER A 92 0.23 -17.13 5.14
N THR A 93 1.30 -17.77 4.68
CA THR A 93 2.04 -18.77 5.47
C THR A 93 2.73 -18.13 6.68
N ALA A 94 3.36 -16.96 6.51
CA ALA A 94 4.05 -16.25 7.59
C ALA A 94 3.10 -15.83 8.72
N ILE A 95 1.92 -15.33 8.36
CA ILE A 95 0.88 -14.93 9.33
C ILE A 95 0.28 -16.18 9.98
N GLY A 96 0.01 -17.21 9.21
CA GLY A 96 -0.60 -18.47 9.62
C GLY A 96 -1.86 -18.76 8.83
N LEU A 97 -1.90 -19.97 8.26
CA LEU A 97 -3.05 -20.41 7.44
C LEU A 97 -4.32 -20.61 8.29
N ASP A 98 -4.18 -20.72 9.61
CA ASP A 98 -5.32 -20.80 10.52
C ASP A 98 -6.24 -19.58 10.43
N ALA A 99 -5.71 -18.40 10.09
CA ALA A 99 -6.49 -17.20 9.87
C ALA A 99 -7.55 -17.33 8.75
N PHE A 100 -7.39 -18.30 7.84
CA PHE A 100 -8.41 -18.59 6.83
C PHE A 100 -9.60 -19.39 7.35
N LYS A 101 -9.52 -19.96 8.57
CA LYS A 101 -10.67 -20.68 9.16
C LYS A 101 -11.88 -19.76 9.36
N ASP A 102 -11.62 -18.47 9.61
CA ASP A 102 -12.64 -17.45 9.80
C ASP A 102 -13.01 -16.73 8.50
N PHE A 103 -12.53 -17.22 7.35
CA PHE A 103 -12.85 -16.63 6.06
C PHE A 103 -14.29 -16.95 5.66
N ASP A 104 -15.13 -15.91 5.61
CA ASP A 104 -16.50 -15.95 5.11
C ASP A 104 -16.75 -14.79 4.15
N ILE A 105 -16.99 -15.13 2.88
CA ILE A 105 -17.28 -14.14 1.84
C ILE A 105 -18.56 -13.31 2.10
N ARG A 106 -19.41 -13.75 3.01
CA ARG A 106 -20.61 -13.01 3.44
C ARG A 106 -20.32 -12.02 4.55
N SER A 107 -19.17 -12.10 5.18
CA SER A 107 -18.76 -11.17 6.24
C SER A 107 -18.51 -9.78 5.66
N LEU A 108 -19.32 -8.80 6.08
CA LEU A 108 -19.19 -7.40 5.69
C LEU A 108 -17.81 -6.83 6.09
N GLY A 109 -17.24 -7.25 7.23
CA GLY A 109 -15.90 -6.85 7.66
C GLY A 109 -14.82 -7.28 6.67
N GLN A 110 -14.89 -8.51 6.16
CA GLN A 110 -13.96 -9.02 5.17
C GLN A 110 -14.15 -8.33 3.82
N LEU A 111 -15.40 -8.13 3.38
CA LEU A 111 -15.71 -7.39 2.16
C LEU A 111 -15.24 -5.94 2.23
N ALA A 112 -15.31 -5.29 3.39
CA ALA A 112 -14.78 -3.94 3.58
C ALA A 112 -13.25 -3.91 3.38
N VAL A 113 -12.51 -4.84 3.99
CA VAL A 113 -11.06 -4.91 3.79
C VAL A 113 -10.72 -5.18 2.33
N ILE A 114 -11.41 -6.11 1.66
CA ILE A 114 -11.23 -6.38 0.22
C ILE A 114 -11.55 -5.12 -0.60
N GLY A 115 -12.62 -4.41 -0.29
CA GLY A 115 -12.97 -3.13 -0.92
C GLY A 115 -11.86 -2.08 -0.77
N GLY A 116 -11.23 -2.01 0.40
CA GLY A 116 -10.05 -1.17 0.65
C GLY A 116 -8.86 -1.55 -0.24
N THR A 117 -8.57 -2.84 -0.39
CA THR A 117 -7.47 -3.32 -1.25
C THR A 117 -7.71 -3.03 -2.74
N ILE A 118 -8.95 -3.18 -3.20
CA ILE A 118 -9.32 -2.80 -4.57
C ILE A 118 -9.17 -1.28 -4.76
N SER A 119 -9.56 -0.47 -3.77
CA SER A 119 -9.38 0.97 -3.82
C SER A 119 -7.90 1.36 -3.95
N TYR A 120 -6.99 0.73 -3.19
CA TYR A 120 -5.55 0.92 -3.36
C TYR A 120 -5.06 0.57 -4.77
N ALA A 121 -5.52 -0.54 -5.32
CA ALA A 121 -5.15 -0.96 -6.67
C ALA A 121 -5.60 0.05 -7.73
N LEU A 122 -6.82 0.57 -7.62
CA LEU A 122 -7.34 1.63 -8.49
C LEU A 122 -6.59 2.96 -8.29
N ALA A 123 -6.22 3.30 -7.05
CA ALA A 123 -5.41 4.48 -6.76
C ALA A 123 -4.05 4.43 -7.46
N GLY A 124 -3.39 3.28 -7.51
CA GLY A 124 -2.13 3.09 -8.25
C GLY A 124 -2.28 3.38 -9.75
N VAL A 125 -3.35 2.88 -10.37
CA VAL A 125 -3.67 3.17 -11.78
C VAL A 125 -3.97 4.65 -11.98
N TRP A 126 -4.79 5.24 -11.10
CA TRP A 126 -5.15 6.66 -11.15
C TRP A 126 -3.90 7.55 -11.04
N ALA A 127 -3.04 7.29 -10.05
CA ALA A 127 -1.79 8.02 -9.87
C ALA A 127 -0.92 7.96 -11.11
N ARG A 128 -0.78 6.79 -11.72
CA ARG A 128 0.02 6.60 -12.94
C ARG A 128 -0.52 7.42 -14.12
N LYS A 129 -1.84 7.40 -14.34
CA LYS A 129 -2.49 8.10 -15.45
C LYS A 129 -2.51 9.62 -15.29
N THR A 130 -2.76 10.11 -14.08
CA THR A 130 -3.09 11.53 -13.87
C THR A 130 -1.98 12.32 -13.19
N LEU A 131 -1.16 11.68 -12.36
CA LEU A 131 -0.14 12.32 -11.54
C LEU A 131 1.30 11.91 -11.93
N GLY A 132 1.46 10.98 -12.87
CA GLY A 132 2.77 10.44 -13.26
C GLY A 132 3.73 11.45 -13.87
N HIS A 133 3.25 12.60 -14.35
CA HIS A 133 4.05 13.71 -14.87
C HIS A 133 4.58 14.65 -13.78
N LEU A 134 4.06 14.53 -12.55
CA LEU A 134 4.45 15.39 -11.44
C LEU A 134 5.67 14.85 -10.71
N LYS A 135 6.41 15.75 -10.06
CA LYS A 135 7.48 15.31 -9.14
C LYS A 135 6.86 14.54 -7.96
N PRO A 136 7.48 13.42 -7.51
CA PRO A 136 6.95 12.57 -6.44
C PRO A 136 6.52 13.34 -5.18
N GLN A 137 7.29 14.35 -4.80
CA GLN A 137 7.04 15.16 -3.61
C GLN A 137 5.75 16.00 -3.75
N VAL A 138 5.52 16.57 -4.94
CA VAL A 138 4.32 17.36 -5.24
C VAL A 138 3.10 16.45 -5.30
N ALA A 139 3.22 15.28 -5.93
CA ALA A 139 2.15 14.29 -5.98
C ALA A 139 1.75 13.80 -4.58
N ALA A 140 2.74 13.51 -3.73
CA ALA A 140 2.50 13.12 -2.33
C ALA A 140 1.80 14.23 -1.52
N ALA A 141 2.29 15.48 -1.63
CA ALA A 141 1.71 16.62 -0.92
C ALA A 141 0.27 16.88 -1.38
N GLY A 142 0.03 16.87 -2.69
CA GLY A 142 -1.31 17.08 -3.27
C GLY A 142 -2.30 15.97 -2.89
N MET A 143 -1.89 14.70 -2.97
CA MET A 143 -2.72 13.57 -2.54
C MET A 143 -3.14 13.70 -1.07
N LEU A 144 -2.19 14.01 -0.16
CA LEU A 144 -2.53 14.19 1.25
C LEU A 144 -3.39 15.42 1.51
N THR A 145 -3.30 16.45 0.66
CA THR A 145 -4.23 17.58 0.70
C THR A 145 -5.63 17.12 0.34
N GLY A 146 -5.78 16.39 -0.77
CA GLY A 146 -7.06 15.81 -1.16
C GLY A 146 -7.64 14.86 -0.10
N ALA A 147 -6.81 14.02 0.50
CA ALA A 147 -7.21 13.17 1.61
C ALA A 147 -7.71 13.99 2.81
N SER A 148 -6.97 15.03 3.21
CA SER A 148 -7.33 15.88 4.37
C SER A 148 -8.65 16.62 4.14
N ILE A 149 -8.90 17.09 2.91
CA ILE A 149 -10.18 17.77 2.55
C ILE A 149 -11.37 16.84 2.75
N VAL A 150 -11.21 15.53 2.52
CA VAL A 150 -12.27 14.54 2.69
C VAL A 150 -12.35 14.05 4.13
N THR A 151 -11.20 13.65 4.72
CA THR A 151 -11.19 12.93 6.00
C THR A 151 -11.41 13.84 7.20
N ILE A 152 -10.93 15.11 7.17
CA ILE A 152 -11.11 16.03 8.31
C ILE A 152 -12.60 16.35 8.56
N PRO A 153 -13.39 16.76 7.53
CA PRO A 153 -14.82 16.98 7.73
C PRO A 153 -15.56 15.67 8.12
N ALA A 154 -15.20 14.55 7.52
CA ALA A 154 -15.82 13.27 7.86
C ALA A 154 -15.58 12.88 9.33
N ALA A 155 -14.34 13.00 9.81
CA ALA A 155 -14.02 12.75 11.22
C ALA A 155 -14.76 13.70 12.17
N TRP A 156 -14.86 14.99 11.81
CA TRP A 156 -15.61 15.98 12.61
C TRP A 156 -17.10 15.63 12.73
N ILE A 157 -17.69 15.15 11.64
CA ILE A 157 -19.12 14.78 11.62
C ILE A 157 -19.37 13.50 12.43
N VAL A 158 -18.44 12.53 12.37
CA VAL A 158 -18.64 11.21 13.00
C VAL A 158 -18.20 11.22 14.47
N GLU A 159 -17.06 11.84 14.78
CA GLU A 159 -16.43 11.78 16.12
C GLU A 159 -16.58 13.09 16.90
N GLY A 160 -17.03 14.18 16.25
CA GLY A 160 -17.15 15.50 16.85
C GLY A 160 -15.82 16.28 16.88
N PRO A 161 -15.72 17.33 17.70
CA PRO A 161 -14.56 18.22 17.74
C PRO A 161 -13.29 17.49 18.20
N ILE A 162 -12.18 17.75 17.50
CA ILE A 162 -10.87 17.15 17.81
C ILE A 162 -10.38 17.65 19.18
N SER A 163 -10.16 16.72 20.11
CA SER A 163 -9.50 17.03 21.38
C SER A 163 -7.98 17.12 21.17
N LEU A 164 -7.39 18.23 21.63
CA LEU A 164 -5.94 18.42 21.67
C LEU A 164 -5.34 18.06 23.04
N ALA A 165 -6.18 17.71 24.02
CA ALA A 165 -5.74 17.29 25.35
C ALA A 165 -5.27 15.82 25.30
N LEU A 166 -4.10 15.60 24.69
CA LEU A 166 -3.50 14.28 24.51
C LEU A 166 -2.22 14.17 25.33
N GLU A 167 -1.94 12.95 25.81
CA GLU A 167 -0.69 12.64 26.50
C GLU A 167 0.54 12.84 25.60
N PRO A 168 1.72 13.18 26.18
CA PRO A 168 2.96 13.37 25.40
C PRO A 168 3.33 12.17 24.53
N GLN A 169 3.08 10.95 25.02
CA GLN A 169 3.34 9.72 24.27
C GLN A 169 2.47 9.63 23.00
N THR A 170 1.20 10.03 23.09
CA THR A 170 0.29 10.09 21.95
C THR A 170 0.75 11.12 20.94
N TRP A 171 1.20 12.30 21.37
CA TRP A 171 1.79 13.30 20.49
C TRP A 171 3.05 12.80 19.77
N ALA A 172 3.92 12.06 20.49
CA ALA A 172 5.11 11.45 19.91
C ALA A 172 4.74 10.42 18.84
N ALA A 173 3.73 9.57 19.09
CA ALA A 173 3.21 8.60 18.14
C ALA A 173 2.62 9.28 16.90
N ILE A 174 1.81 10.31 17.06
CA ILE A 174 1.25 11.12 15.95
C ILE A 174 2.38 11.76 15.14
N GLY A 175 3.39 12.30 15.80
CA GLY A 175 4.57 12.89 15.14
C GLY A 175 5.33 11.87 14.29
N TYR A 176 5.61 10.69 14.85
CA TYR A 176 6.22 9.57 14.12
C TYR A 176 5.37 9.17 12.89
N PHE A 177 4.07 9.01 13.10
CA PHE A 177 3.15 8.61 12.03
C PHE A 177 3.10 9.67 10.91
N ALA A 178 3.05 10.95 11.27
CA ALA A 178 2.99 12.05 10.31
C ALA A 178 4.30 12.23 9.53
N ILE A 179 5.45 12.08 10.16
CA ILE A 179 6.75 12.33 9.53
C ILE A 179 7.28 11.07 8.83
N VAL A 180 7.44 9.98 9.57
CA VAL A 180 8.12 8.78 9.07
C VAL A 180 7.16 7.93 8.26
N ALA A 181 6.04 7.51 8.86
CA ALA A 181 5.10 6.59 8.25
C ALA A 181 4.23 7.24 7.15
N THR A 182 4.18 8.56 7.07
CA THR A 182 3.40 9.26 6.05
C THR A 182 4.28 10.08 5.12
N ALA A 183 4.94 11.15 5.59
CA ALA A 183 5.63 12.09 4.71
C ALA A 183 6.79 11.41 3.94
N ILE A 184 7.68 10.73 4.64
CA ILE A 184 8.82 10.02 4.03
C ILE A 184 8.32 8.85 3.18
N ALA A 185 7.38 8.05 3.72
CA ALA A 185 6.85 6.88 3.02
C ALA A 185 6.21 7.24 1.68
N TYR A 186 5.38 8.30 1.61
CA TYR A 186 4.76 8.70 0.36
C TYR A 186 5.72 9.32 -0.65
N ILE A 187 6.77 10.02 -0.21
CA ILE A 187 7.84 10.45 -1.12
C ILE A 187 8.50 9.24 -1.77
N LEU A 188 8.81 8.21 -0.98
CA LEU A 188 9.40 6.97 -1.48
C LEU A 188 8.41 6.21 -2.38
N TYR A 189 7.16 6.10 -1.98
CA TYR A 189 6.11 5.45 -2.76
C TYR A 189 5.97 6.05 -4.17
N TYR A 190 5.82 7.38 -4.27
CA TYR A 190 5.71 8.04 -5.57
C TYR A 190 7.00 7.94 -6.39
N ARG A 191 8.16 7.89 -5.72
CA ARG A 191 9.43 7.64 -6.41
C ARG A 191 9.47 6.23 -7.01
N VAL A 192 9.06 5.22 -6.25
CA VAL A 192 8.96 3.84 -6.74
C VAL A 192 7.92 3.74 -7.85
N LEU A 193 6.76 4.38 -7.69
CA LEU A 193 5.72 4.44 -8.70
C LEU A 193 6.23 4.99 -10.04
N ALA A 194 7.02 6.06 -10.00
CA ALA A 194 7.61 6.69 -11.19
C ALA A 194 8.67 5.80 -11.86
N LEU A 195 9.45 5.06 -11.08
CA LEU A 195 10.56 4.22 -11.58
C LEU A 195 10.13 2.81 -12.01
N ALA A 196 9.17 2.24 -11.31
CA ALA A 196 8.82 0.82 -11.43
C ALA A 196 7.40 0.55 -11.96
N GLY A 197 6.56 1.58 -12.08
CA GLY A 197 5.15 1.45 -12.48
C GLY A 197 4.22 1.08 -11.33
N SER A 198 2.90 1.15 -11.59
CA SER A 198 1.89 1.00 -10.54
C SER A 198 1.81 -0.43 -10.01
N GLY A 199 1.84 -1.43 -10.87
CA GLY A 199 1.80 -2.83 -10.46
C GLY A 199 2.97 -3.21 -9.55
N ASN A 200 4.20 -2.78 -9.88
CA ASN A 200 5.37 -3.04 -9.06
C ASN A 200 5.39 -2.21 -7.76
N ALA A 201 4.92 -0.97 -7.79
CA ALA A 201 4.83 -0.14 -6.58
C ALA A 201 3.90 -0.76 -5.53
N MET A 202 2.81 -1.39 -5.95
CA MET A 202 1.87 -2.04 -5.05
C MET A 202 2.42 -3.34 -4.42
N LEU A 203 3.48 -3.94 -4.97
CA LEU A 203 4.13 -5.11 -4.36
C LEU A 203 4.70 -4.82 -2.96
N VAL A 204 4.87 -3.56 -2.61
CA VAL A 204 5.26 -3.15 -1.25
C VAL A 204 4.27 -3.68 -0.21
N THR A 205 3.00 -3.86 -0.56
CA THR A 205 1.99 -4.40 0.36
C THR A 205 2.27 -5.84 0.78
N LEU A 206 2.95 -6.63 -0.05
CA LEU A 206 3.42 -7.98 0.32
C LEU A 206 4.52 -7.93 1.40
N LEU A 207 5.27 -6.84 1.50
CA LEU A 207 6.33 -6.68 2.49
C LEU A 207 5.85 -6.13 3.83
N VAL A 208 4.63 -5.59 3.89
CA VAL A 208 4.10 -4.99 5.12
C VAL A 208 4.06 -5.99 6.28
N ALA A 209 3.45 -7.16 6.07
CA ALA A 209 3.33 -8.17 7.12
C ALA A 209 4.69 -8.76 7.56
N PRO A 210 5.60 -9.18 6.65
CA PRO A 210 6.94 -9.61 7.03
C PRO A 210 7.72 -8.58 7.82
N VAL A 211 7.68 -7.31 7.40
CA VAL A 211 8.36 -6.23 8.13
C VAL A 211 7.75 -6.03 9.51
N ALA A 212 6.42 -6.05 9.62
CA ALA A 212 5.73 -5.94 10.92
C ALA A 212 6.11 -7.09 11.87
N ILE A 213 6.15 -8.34 11.39
CA ILE A 213 6.54 -9.51 12.17
C ILE A 213 8.00 -9.40 12.64
N VAL A 214 8.92 -9.00 11.76
CA VAL A 214 10.34 -8.82 12.12
C VAL A 214 10.52 -7.69 13.12
N LEU A 215 9.83 -6.56 12.94
CA LEU A 215 9.87 -5.45 13.89
C LEU A 215 9.28 -5.83 15.24
N GLY A 216 8.18 -6.60 15.28
CA GLY A 216 7.61 -7.15 16.52
C GLY A 216 8.63 -8.00 17.28
N ALA A 217 9.35 -8.87 16.58
CA ALA A 217 10.40 -9.68 17.18
C ALA A 217 11.56 -8.84 17.74
N ILE A 218 12.02 -7.81 17.00
CA ILE A 218 13.18 -6.99 17.41
C ILE A 218 12.80 -6.01 18.51
N VAL A 219 11.65 -5.33 18.38
CA VAL A 219 11.26 -4.21 19.27
C VAL A 219 10.52 -4.70 20.51
N LEU A 220 9.64 -5.72 20.36
CA LEU A 220 8.81 -6.25 21.42
C LEU A 220 9.37 -7.54 22.02
N GLY A 221 10.46 -8.09 21.47
CA GLY A 221 11.05 -9.35 21.92
C GLY A 221 10.20 -10.59 21.62
N GLU A 222 9.29 -10.51 20.65
CA GLU A 222 8.42 -11.61 20.28
C GLU A 222 9.21 -12.74 19.58
N ALA A 223 8.94 -13.99 19.96
CA ALA A 223 9.56 -15.15 19.30
C ALA A 223 8.98 -15.32 17.89
N LEU A 224 9.84 -15.38 16.87
CA LEU A 224 9.41 -15.67 15.51
C LEU A 224 9.01 -17.15 15.39
N PRO A 225 7.75 -17.46 15.05
CA PRO A 225 7.32 -18.82 14.82
C PRO A 225 8.00 -19.41 13.55
N LEU A 226 8.21 -20.72 13.50
CA LEU A 226 8.84 -21.41 12.36
C LEU A 226 8.12 -21.10 11.03
N ARG A 227 6.79 -20.95 11.06
CA ARG A 227 5.98 -20.56 9.90
C ARG A 227 6.36 -19.20 9.32
N ALA A 228 6.88 -18.26 10.12
CA ALA A 228 7.33 -16.96 9.62
C ALA A 228 8.56 -17.13 8.70
N TYR A 229 9.54 -17.94 9.09
CA TYR A 229 10.72 -18.19 8.25
C TYR A 229 10.35 -18.88 6.93
N THR A 230 9.48 -19.90 6.97
CA THR A 230 9.00 -20.57 5.75
C THR A 230 8.20 -19.64 4.86
N GLY A 231 7.32 -18.83 5.43
CA GLY A 231 6.55 -17.80 4.70
C GLY A 231 7.45 -16.75 4.06
N PHE A 232 8.49 -16.29 4.75
CA PHE A 232 9.46 -15.32 4.19
C PHE A 232 10.27 -15.92 3.04
N ALA A 233 10.65 -17.21 3.13
CA ALA A 233 11.33 -17.90 2.03
C ALA A 233 10.42 -18.00 0.78
N ILE A 234 9.15 -18.36 0.95
CA ILE A 234 8.16 -18.41 -0.14
C ILE A 234 7.93 -17.01 -0.72
N LEU A 235 7.79 -15.97 0.12
CA LEU A 235 7.64 -14.59 -0.33
C LEU A 235 8.86 -14.12 -1.14
N ALA A 236 10.07 -14.41 -0.65
CA ALA A 236 11.31 -14.08 -1.36
C ALA A 236 11.35 -14.75 -2.73
N LEU A 237 10.93 -16.01 -2.84
CA LEU A 237 10.78 -16.71 -4.12
C LEU A 237 9.78 -16.00 -5.04
N GLY A 238 8.60 -15.61 -4.53
CA GLY A 238 7.61 -14.85 -5.29
C GLY A 238 8.17 -13.53 -5.84
N LEU A 239 8.88 -12.77 -5.01
CA LEU A 239 9.53 -11.51 -5.42
C LEU A 239 10.65 -11.73 -6.44
N LEU A 240 11.44 -12.79 -6.32
CA LEU A 240 12.46 -13.17 -7.29
C LEU A 240 11.85 -13.55 -8.66
N ILE A 241 10.71 -14.24 -8.67
CA ILE A 241 9.96 -14.54 -9.90
C ILE A 241 9.48 -13.23 -10.53
N LEU A 242 8.94 -12.30 -9.73
CA LEU A 242 8.47 -10.99 -10.21
C LEU A 242 9.58 -10.14 -10.81
N ASP A 243 10.75 -10.09 -10.19
CA ASP A 243 11.92 -9.33 -10.68
C ASP A 243 12.43 -9.88 -12.03
N GLY A 244 12.26 -11.16 -12.29
CA GLY A 244 12.62 -11.82 -13.54
C GLY A 244 14.12 -11.96 -13.79
N ARG A 245 14.98 -11.59 -12.85
CA ARG A 245 16.44 -11.76 -12.98
C ARG A 245 16.84 -13.23 -13.06
N LEU A 246 16.08 -14.12 -12.40
CA LEU A 246 16.31 -15.56 -12.47
C LEU A 246 15.95 -16.17 -13.83
N VAL A 247 15.02 -15.57 -14.56
CA VAL A 247 14.52 -16.10 -15.84
C VAL A 247 15.36 -15.64 -17.03
N LYS A 248 15.98 -14.45 -16.95
CA LYS A 248 16.83 -13.90 -18.03
C LYS A 248 18.01 -14.80 -18.44
N PRO A 249 18.78 -15.37 -17.51
CA PRO A 249 19.88 -16.27 -17.89
C PRO A 249 19.38 -17.57 -18.55
N LEU A 250 18.21 -18.09 -18.11
CA LEU A 250 17.62 -19.30 -18.65
C LEU A 250 17.10 -19.10 -20.07
N GLN A 251 16.43 -17.98 -20.32
CA GLN A 251 15.96 -17.63 -21.67
C GLN A 251 17.11 -17.37 -22.66
N ASN A 252 18.20 -16.77 -22.18
CA ASN A 252 19.40 -16.55 -23.00
C ASN A 252 20.13 -17.87 -23.34
N ARG A 253 20.09 -18.86 -22.46
CA ARG A 253 20.62 -20.20 -22.74
C ARG A 253 19.74 -20.96 -23.74
N LEU A 254 18.42 -20.91 -23.61
CA LEU A 254 17.46 -21.56 -24.51
C LEU A 254 17.40 -20.90 -25.92
N ARG A 255 17.79 -19.63 -26.04
CA ARG A 255 17.91 -18.98 -27.36
C ARG A 255 19.25 -19.23 -28.08
N ARG A 256 20.21 -19.81 -27.35
CA ARG A 256 21.57 -20.15 -27.90
C ARG A 256 21.72 -21.64 -28.17
N ALA A 257 20.77 -22.47 -27.76
CA ALA A 257 20.64 -23.89 -28.11
C ALA A 257 19.58 -24.05 -29.21
#